data_98c655daa87081d28e81f3dc5f54523b
#
_entry.id   98c655daa87081d28e81f3dc5f54523b
#
_cell.length_a   1.000
_cell.length_b   1.000
_cell.length_c   1.000
_cell.angle_alpha   90.00
_cell.angle_beta   90.00
_cell.angle_gamma   90.00
#
_symmetry.space_group_name_H-M   'P 1'
#
loop_
_entity.id
_entity.type
_entity.pdbx_description
1 polymer ?
#
loop_
_entity_poly.entity_id
_entity_poly.type
_entity_poly.pdbx_seq_one_letter_code
_entity_poly.pdbx_strand_id
1 'polypeptide(L)'
;MIQALERIHELVDRLNQYRHEYYNQDAPSVPDAVYDRLYDELELWEKDTGIIFSNSPTQTVGYKAVSSLEKVRHSIPLLSLAKTKMAGELASFLKGHAALLMLKLDGLTVKLVYENGELVEGSTRGDGDEGELITHNIAAFQNVPISIPYKERLVIIGEGFIHKSDFERLKDTLTGSDGKPYRNARNLASGSIRCLDANTCKEREVSFFAFNILEGMDGFGDIKDNRSSLLLSMIDYGFGIC
;
A
#
# COMPACT_ATOMS: atom_id res chain seq x y z
N MET A 1 -31.56 2.77 -18.72
CA MET A 1 -30.63 1.63 -18.87
C MET A 1 -29.46 1.94 -19.80
N ILE A 2 -29.66 2.35 -21.06
CA ILE A 2 -28.56 2.70 -21.99
C ILE A 2 -27.67 3.83 -21.44
N GLN A 3 -28.25 4.92 -20.98
CA GLN A 3 -27.50 6.05 -20.39
C GLN A 3 -26.69 5.65 -19.13
N ALA A 4 -27.22 4.74 -18.31
CA ALA A 4 -26.50 4.24 -17.14
C ALA A 4 -25.29 3.39 -17.56
N LEU A 5 -25.45 2.53 -18.57
CA LEU A 5 -24.36 1.71 -19.11
C LEU A 5 -23.23 2.58 -19.69
N GLU A 6 -23.59 3.61 -20.46
CA GLU A 6 -22.64 4.57 -21.03
C GLU A 6 -21.89 5.32 -19.92
N ARG A 7 -22.60 5.72 -18.85
CA ARG A 7 -21.96 6.43 -17.74
C ARG A 7 -21.00 5.54 -16.96
N ILE A 8 -21.40 4.29 -16.67
CA ILE A 8 -20.51 3.30 -16.01
C ILE A 8 -19.26 3.09 -16.86
N HIS A 9 -19.41 2.91 -18.17
CA HIS A 9 -18.29 2.70 -19.09
C HIS A 9 -17.33 3.90 -19.09
N GLU A 10 -17.85 5.12 -19.18
CA GLU A 10 -17.05 6.35 -19.12
C GLU A 10 -16.28 6.46 -17.80
N LEU A 11 -16.93 6.17 -16.67
CA LEU A 11 -16.29 6.21 -15.35
C LEU A 11 -15.19 5.15 -15.20
N VAL A 12 -15.46 3.93 -15.67
CA VAL A 12 -14.47 2.83 -15.65
C VAL A 12 -13.23 3.21 -16.47
N ASP A 13 -13.40 3.70 -17.68
CA ASP A 13 -12.29 4.08 -18.56
C ASP A 13 -11.46 5.22 -17.96
N ARG A 14 -12.13 6.28 -17.48
CA ARG A 14 -11.45 7.44 -16.87
C ARG A 14 -10.71 7.06 -15.59
N LEU A 15 -11.32 6.29 -14.71
CA LEU A 15 -10.71 5.86 -13.47
C LEU A 15 -9.53 4.91 -13.71
N ASN A 16 -9.62 4.02 -14.70
CA ASN A 16 -8.51 3.16 -15.09
C ASN A 16 -7.36 3.97 -15.70
N GLN A 17 -7.66 5.01 -16.50
CA GLN A 17 -6.65 5.94 -16.99
C GLN A 17 -5.96 6.67 -15.83
N TYR A 18 -6.70 7.25 -14.88
CA TYR A 18 -6.14 7.95 -13.72
C TYR A 18 -5.33 7.01 -12.82
N ARG A 19 -5.76 5.75 -12.65
CA ARG A 19 -4.97 4.72 -11.97
C ARG A 19 -3.66 4.45 -12.69
N HIS A 20 -3.68 4.31 -14.00
CA HIS A 20 -2.49 4.12 -14.81
C HIS A 20 -1.52 5.30 -14.65
N GLU A 21 -2.00 6.52 -14.73
CA GLU A 21 -1.20 7.74 -14.53
C GLU A 21 -0.62 7.81 -13.12
N TYR A 22 -1.43 7.47 -12.11
CA TYR A 22 -1.05 7.52 -10.72
C TYR A 22 -0.04 6.45 -10.34
N TYR A 23 -0.31 5.17 -10.70
CA TYR A 23 0.51 4.05 -10.26
C TYR A 23 1.67 3.72 -11.20
N ASN A 24 1.53 3.97 -12.50
CA ASN A 24 2.52 3.56 -13.50
C ASN A 24 3.41 4.70 -13.98
N GLN A 25 2.90 5.93 -13.95
CA GLN A 25 3.62 7.09 -14.48
C GLN A 25 4.09 8.05 -13.39
N ASP A 26 3.70 7.84 -12.13
CA ASP A 26 3.92 8.77 -11.00
C ASP A 26 3.52 10.23 -11.32
N ALA A 27 2.61 10.40 -12.28
CA ALA A 27 2.20 11.69 -12.86
C ALA A 27 0.67 11.82 -12.91
N PRO A 28 -0.03 11.86 -11.75
CA PRO A 28 -1.48 11.95 -11.72
C PRO A 28 -1.96 13.26 -12.38
N SER A 29 -2.87 13.15 -13.34
CA SER A 29 -3.47 14.31 -14.03
C SER A 29 -4.57 14.99 -13.19
N VAL A 30 -5.07 14.31 -12.15
CA VAL A 30 -6.13 14.83 -11.27
C VAL A 30 -5.74 14.70 -9.79
N PRO A 31 -6.24 15.61 -8.91
CA PRO A 31 -6.11 15.45 -7.47
C PRO A 31 -6.85 14.21 -6.94
N ASP A 32 -6.37 13.61 -5.85
CA ASP A 32 -6.97 12.43 -5.20
C ASP A 32 -8.47 12.62 -4.90
N ALA A 33 -8.86 13.82 -4.44
CA ALA A 33 -10.26 14.15 -4.17
C ALA A 33 -11.17 14.09 -5.41
N VAL A 34 -10.62 14.31 -6.61
CA VAL A 34 -11.38 14.16 -7.87
C VAL A 34 -11.51 12.69 -8.22
N TYR A 35 -10.44 11.93 -8.06
CA TYR A 35 -10.47 10.48 -8.25
C TYR A 35 -11.49 9.81 -7.31
N ASP A 36 -11.41 10.10 -6.00
CA ASP A 36 -12.32 9.56 -4.99
C ASP A 36 -13.79 9.84 -5.29
N ARG A 37 -14.11 11.07 -5.71
CA ARG A 37 -15.47 11.43 -6.07
C ARG A 37 -16.00 10.63 -7.26
N LEU A 38 -15.18 10.43 -8.29
CA LEU A 38 -15.57 9.64 -9.47
C LEU A 38 -15.67 8.16 -9.13
N TYR A 39 -14.83 7.68 -8.23
CA TYR A 39 -14.89 6.31 -7.74
C TYR A 39 -16.17 6.05 -6.93
N ASP A 40 -16.50 6.96 -5.98
CA ASP A 40 -17.75 6.89 -5.22
C ASP A 40 -18.99 6.94 -6.16
N GLU A 41 -18.91 7.75 -7.24
CA GLU A 41 -19.97 7.80 -8.27
C GLU A 41 -20.11 6.48 -9.01
N LEU A 42 -18.99 5.84 -9.38
CA LEU A 42 -19.02 4.53 -10.03
C LEU A 42 -19.62 3.46 -9.14
N GLU A 43 -19.19 3.39 -7.86
CA GLU A 43 -19.77 2.43 -6.88
C GLU A 43 -21.29 2.59 -6.77
N LEU A 44 -21.78 3.83 -6.76
CA LEU A 44 -23.21 4.10 -6.69
C LEU A 44 -23.95 3.59 -7.94
N TRP A 45 -23.42 3.89 -9.14
CA TRP A 45 -24.02 3.40 -10.40
C TRP A 45 -24.01 1.88 -10.50
N GLU A 46 -22.91 1.22 -10.12
CA GLU A 46 -22.81 -0.25 -10.11
C GLU A 46 -23.81 -0.88 -9.14
N LYS A 47 -23.95 -0.29 -7.94
CA LYS A 47 -24.92 -0.75 -6.93
C LYS A 47 -26.37 -0.59 -7.40
N ASP A 48 -26.72 0.56 -8.00
CA ASP A 48 -28.09 0.86 -8.39
C ASP A 48 -28.53 0.07 -9.63
N THR A 49 -27.60 -0.22 -10.52
CA THR A 49 -27.90 -0.94 -11.78
C THR A 49 -27.64 -2.43 -11.72
N GLY A 50 -26.80 -2.88 -10.79
CA GLY A 50 -26.29 -4.26 -10.76
C GLY A 50 -25.33 -4.60 -11.90
N ILE A 51 -24.89 -3.59 -12.68
CA ILE A 51 -23.98 -3.77 -13.81
C ILE A 51 -22.55 -3.46 -13.35
N ILE A 52 -21.68 -4.46 -13.40
CA ILE A 52 -20.26 -4.33 -13.03
C ILE A 52 -19.43 -4.85 -14.21
N PHE A 53 -18.56 -4.00 -14.75
CA PHE A 53 -17.62 -4.42 -15.79
C PHE A 53 -16.46 -5.22 -15.19
N SER A 54 -15.97 -6.22 -15.92
CA SER A 54 -14.83 -7.05 -15.50
C SER A 54 -13.53 -6.28 -15.28
N ASN A 55 -13.38 -5.12 -15.92
CA ASN A 55 -12.26 -4.19 -15.77
C ASN A 55 -12.58 -3.01 -14.85
N SER A 56 -13.68 -3.07 -14.10
CA SER A 56 -14.04 -1.98 -13.18
C SER A 56 -12.98 -1.84 -12.07
N PRO A 57 -12.54 -0.60 -11.77
CA PRO A 57 -11.62 -0.35 -10.67
C PRO A 57 -12.21 -0.69 -9.30
N THR A 58 -13.52 -0.86 -9.17
CA THR A 58 -14.17 -1.32 -7.94
C THR A 58 -13.94 -2.81 -7.67
N GLN A 59 -13.66 -3.59 -8.72
CA GLN A 59 -13.39 -5.03 -8.64
C GLN A 59 -11.90 -5.36 -8.66
N THR A 60 -11.06 -4.44 -9.10
CA THR A 60 -9.62 -4.65 -9.22
C THR A 60 -8.86 -3.78 -8.24
N VAL A 61 -8.07 -4.41 -7.40
CA VAL A 61 -7.15 -3.72 -6.51
C VAL A 61 -5.79 -3.63 -7.18
N GLY A 62 -5.22 -2.42 -7.15
CA GLY A 62 -3.82 -2.27 -7.42
C GLY A 62 -3.47 -1.95 -8.86
N TYR A 63 -2.20 -1.86 -9.09
CA TYR A 63 -1.57 -1.43 -10.30
C TYR A 63 -0.83 -2.60 -10.96
N LYS A 64 -0.73 -2.60 -12.28
CA LYS A 64 0.19 -3.52 -12.96
C LYS A 64 1.61 -3.02 -12.76
N ALA A 65 2.47 -3.88 -12.19
CA ALA A 65 3.88 -3.59 -12.08
C ALA A 65 4.46 -3.27 -13.47
N VAL A 66 4.91 -2.03 -13.66
CA VAL A 66 5.49 -1.54 -14.91
C VAL A 66 6.93 -1.15 -14.60
N SER A 67 7.80 -2.13 -14.43
CA SER A 67 9.20 -1.84 -14.20
C SER A 67 10.08 -2.99 -14.65
N SER A 68 11.38 -2.72 -14.74
CA SER A 68 12.41 -3.73 -14.93
C SER A 68 12.67 -4.57 -13.66
N LEU A 69 11.97 -4.28 -12.54
CA LEU A 69 12.07 -5.07 -11.32
C LEU A 69 11.46 -6.45 -11.52
N GLU A 70 12.09 -7.45 -10.94
CA GLU A 70 11.56 -8.81 -10.89
C GLU A 70 10.21 -8.81 -10.17
N LYS A 71 9.29 -9.65 -10.65
CA LYS A 71 7.98 -9.82 -10.03
C LYS A 71 7.97 -11.01 -9.10
N VAL A 72 7.23 -10.87 -8.00
CA VAL A 72 7.03 -11.93 -7.02
C VAL A 72 5.56 -12.12 -6.75
N ARG A 73 5.11 -13.38 -6.75
CA ARG A 73 3.74 -13.74 -6.42
C ARG A 73 3.58 -13.87 -4.91
N HIS A 74 2.52 -13.28 -4.38
CA HIS A 74 2.20 -13.38 -2.96
C HIS A 74 1.55 -14.74 -2.65
N SER A 75 2.03 -15.41 -1.58
CA SER A 75 1.41 -16.64 -1.06
C SER A 75 0.05 -16.36 -0.41
N ILE A 76 -0.12 -15.17 0.13
CA ILE A 76 -1.36 -14.66 0.71
C ILE A 76 -1.70 -13.37 -0.03
N PRO A 77 -2.88 -13.24 -0.66
CA PRO A 77 -3.27 -12.03 -1.37
C PRO A 77 -3.25 -10.79 -0.47
N LEU A 78 -2.64 -9.71 -0.95
CA LEU A 78 -2.56 -8.43 -0.23
C LEU A 78 -3.74 -7.54 -0.63
N LEU A 79 -4.91 -7.81 -0.05
CA LEU A 79 -6.17 -7.16 -0.39
C LEU A 79 -6.17 -5.67 -0.02
N SER A 80 -7.03 -4.90 -0.70
CA SER A 80 -7.31 -3.52 -0.31
C SER A 80 -8.28 -3.47 0.87
N LEU A 81 -8.31 -2.32 1.52
CA LEU A 81 -9.24 -2.04 2.60
C LEU A 81 -10.54 -1.47 2.02
N ALA A 82 -11.67 -1.95 2.53
CA ALA A 82 -12.95 -1.29 2.33
C ALA A 82 -12.93 0.09 3.00
N LYS A 83 -13.68 1.04 2.44
CA LYS A 83 -13.81 2.39 3.00
C LYS A 83 -15.27 2.72 3.29
N THR A 84 -15.52 3.49 4.30
CA THR A 84 -16.85 4.09 4.56
C THR A 84 -16.71 5.48 5.17
N LYS A 85 -17.67 6.34 4.88
CA LYS A 85 -17.86 7.65 5.51
C LYS A 85 -19.06 7.66 6.48
N MET A 86 -19.74 6.51 6.59
CA MET A 86 -21.00 6.38 7.34
C MET A 86 -20.77 5.66 8.67
N ALA A 87 -21.07 6.32 9.78
CA ALA A 87 -20.94 5.73 11.11
C ALA A 87 -21.77 4.44 11.30
N GLY A 88 -22.94 4.37 10.67
CA GLY A 88 -23.79 3.17 10.72
C GLY A 88 -23.18 1.96 10.02
N GLU A 89 -22.48 2.16 8.90
CA GLU A 89 -21.78 1.09 8.20
C GLU A 89 -20.59 0.60 9.01
N LEU A 90 -19.84 1.52 9.64
CA LEU A 90 -18.74 1.16 10.54
C LEU A 90 -19.27 0.35 11.74
N ALA A 91 -20.35 0.77 12.36
CA ALA A 91 -20.96 0.03 13.46
C ALA A 91 -21.42 -1.37 13.03
N SER A 92 -22.00 -1.48 11.83
CA SER A 92 -22.41 -2.76 11.23
C SER A 92 -21.23 -3.67 10.92
N PHE A 93 -20.11 -3.11 10.46
CA PHE A 93 -18.86 -3.85 10.24
C PHE A 93 -18.28 -4.38 11.54
N LEU A 94 -18.23 -3.55 12.59
CA LEU A 94 -17.68 -3.93 13.89
C LEU A 94 -18.53 -5.00 14.61
N LYS A 95 -19.83 -5.06 14.39
CA LYS A 95 -20.75 -6.04 15.00
C LYS A 95 -20.57 -6.19 16.52
N GLY A 96 -20.17 -5.13 17.22
CA GLY A 96 -19.90 -5.14 18.66
C GLY A 96 -18.56 -5.76 19.08
N HIS A 97 -17.71 -6.15 18.13
CA HIS A 97 -16.36 -6.63 18.43
C HIS A 97 -15.41 -5.46 18.77
N ALA A 98 -14.41 -5.74 19.61
CA ALA A 98 -13.31 -4.81 19.82
C ALA A 98 -12.54 -4.59 18.51
N ALA A 99 -12.09 -3.36 18.29
CA ALA A 99 -11.35 -2.97 17.09
C ALA A 99 -10.09 -2.18 17.45
N LEU A 100 -9.08 -2.34 16.62
CA LEU A 100 -7.86 -1.54 16.70
C LEU A 100 -7.96 -0.37 15.71
N LEU A 101 -7.84 0.85 16.23
CA LEU A 101 -7.74 2.05 15.40
C LEU A 101 -6.27 2.34 15.13
N MET A 102 -5.93 2.48 13.85
CA MET A 102 -4.56 2.76 13.40
C MET A 102 -4.54 3.94 12.44
N LEU A 103 -3.40 4.60 12.33
CA LEU A 103 -3.16 5.62 11.32
C LEU A 103 -3.15 4.96 9.93
N LYS A 104 -3.87 5.57 8.98
CA LYS A 104 -3.72 5.21 7.57
C LYS A 104 -2.65 6.09 6.96
N LEU A 105 -1.42 5.58 6.94
CA LEU A 105 -0.31 6.25 6.27
C LEU A 105 -0.52 6.28 4.77
N ASP A 106 0.05 7.28 4.13
CA ASP A 106 -0.05 7.51 2.70
C ASP A 106 1.33 7.33 2.04
N GLY A 107 1.56 6.14 1.52
CA GLY A 107 2.81 5.70 0.92
C GLY A 107 2.60 4.56 -0.07
N LEU A 108 3.42 3.54 0.01
CA LEU A 108 3.33 2.31 -0.76
C LEU A 108 3.33 1.11 0.17
N THR A 109 2.34 0.23 0.03
CA THR A 109 2.29 -1.00 0.82
C THR A 109 3.43 -1.94 0.46
N VAL A 110 4.18 -2.37 1.47
CA VAL A 110 5.36 -3.24 1.37
C VAL A 110 5.15 -4.47 2.23
N LYS A 111 5.50 -5.63 1.68
CA LYS A 111 5.60 -6.92 2.38
C LYS A 111 7.08 -7.20 2.67
N LEU A 112 7.37 -7.62 3.89
CA LEU A 112 8.69 -8.06 4.35
C LEU A 112 8.61 -9.51 4.80
N VAL A 113 9.57 -10.33 4.37
CA VAL A 113 9.68 -11.72 4.77
C VAL A 113 11.02 -11.94 5.45
N TYR A 114 10.95 -12.50 6.65
CA TYR A 114 12.12 -12.93 7.40
C TYR A 114 12.12 -14.44 7.52
N GLU A 115 13.32 -15.04 7.40
CA GLU A 115 13.59 -16.46 7.66
C GLU A 115 14.87 -16.60 8.46
N ASN A 116 14.86 -17.45 9.48
CA ASN A 116 15.96 -17.60 10.42
C ASN A 116 16.42 -16.27 11.07
N GLY A 117 15.51 -15.29 11.12
CA GLY A 117 15.78 -13.97 11.64
C GLY A 117 16.43 -13.00 10.67
N GLU A 118 16.64 -13.38 9.42
CA GLU A 118 17.22 -12.53 8.39
C GLU A 118 16.14 -12.10 7.37
N LEU A 119 16.22 -10.84 6.90
CA LEU A 119 15.36 -10.34 5.83
C LEU A 119 15.72 -11.03 4.52
N VAL A 120 14.80 -11.85 3.97
CA VAL A 120 15.01 -12.59 2.73
C VAL A 120 14.25 -12.02 1.55
N GLU A 121 13.14 -11.33 1.78
CA GLU A 121 12.33 -10.73 0.72
C GLU A 121 11.70 -9.40 1.17
N GLY A 122 11.77 -8.42 0.31
CA GLY A 122 10.94 -7.23 0.35
C GLY A 122 10.23 -7.07 -0.97
N SER A 123 8.90 -6.89 -0.96
CA SER A 123 8.11 -6.75 -2.17
C SER A 123 6.99 -5.72 -2.02
N THR A 124 6.61 -5.07 -3.11
CA THR A 124 5.43 -4.18 -3.13
C THR A 124 4.16 -5.02 -3.15
N ARG A 125 3.02 -4.42 -2.77
CA ARG A 125 1.72 -5.07 -2.89
C ARG A 125 1.36 -5.40 -4.34
N GLY A 126 1.73 -4.53 -5.28
CA GLY A 126 1.31 -4.64 -6.67
C GLY A 126 -0.23 -4.62 -6.81
N ASP A 127 -0.77 -5.56 -7.57
CA ASP A 127 -2.21 -5.74 -7.75
C ASP A 127 -2.88 -6.58 -6.64
N GLY A 128 -2.10 -7.02 -5.68
CA GLY A 128 -2.54 -7.86 -4.56
C GLY A 128 -2.14 -9.33 -4.69
N ASP A 129 -2.05 -9.85 -5.89
CA ASP A 129 -1.58 -11.22 -6.18
C ASP A 129 -0.10 -11.25 -6.56
N GLU A 130 0.38 -10.22 -7.25
CA GLU A 130 1.74 -10.08 -7.72
C GLU A 130 2.29 -8.67 -7.45
N GLY A 131 3.48 -8.59 -6.87
CA GLY A 131 4.20 -7.35 -6.62
C GLY A 131 5.57 -7.31 -7.27
N GLU A 132 6.32 -6.24 -7.02
CA GLU A 132 7.70 -6.06 -7.47
C GLU A 132 8.67 -6.40 -6.35
N LEU A 133 9.72 -7.15 -6.67
CA LEU A 133 10.80 -7.48 -5.74
C LEU A 133 11.68 -6.24 -5.52
N ILE A 134 11.71 -5.76 -4.28
CA ILE A 134 12.42 -4.54 -3.87
C ILE A 134 13.37 -4.79 -2.69
N THR A 135 13.79 -6.03 -2.47
CA THR A 135 14.62 -6.42 -1.32
C THR A 135 15.89 -5.56 -1.22
N HIS A 136 16.51 -5.20 -2.35
CA HIS A 136 17.68 -4.34 -2.40
C HIS A 136 17.44 -2.94 -1.83
N ASN A 137 16.21 -2.41 -1.95
CA ASN A 137 15.85 -1.10 -1.41
C ASN A 137 15.49 -1.13 0.07
N ILE A 138 15.03 -2.29 0.58
CA ILE A 138 14.58 -2.40 1.98
C ILE A 138 15.72 -2.13 2.96
N ALA A 139 16.93 -2.58 2.65
CA ALA A 139 18.12 -2.34 3.48
C ALA A 139 18.47 -0.84 3.60
N ALA A 140 17.95 -0.01 2.70
CA ALA A 140 18.16 1.44 2.71
C ALA A 140 17.03 2.22 3.45
N PHE A 141 15.99 1.54 3.93
CA PHE A 141 14.94 2.18 4.72
C PHE A 141 15.49 2.56 6.11
N GLN A 142 15.00 3.68 6.66
CA GLN A 142 15.52 4.26 7.89
C GLN A 142 15.34 3.36 9.12
N ASN A 143 14.29 2.56 9.14
CA ASN A 143 13.84 1.83 10.33
C ASN A 143 13.37 0.40 10.06
N VAL A 144 13.91 -0.26 9.05
CA VAL A 144 13.68 -1.70 8.83
C VAL A 144 14.92 -2.48 9.27
N PRO A 145 14.82 -3.32 10.29
CA PRO A 145 15.93 -4.16 10.71
C PRO A 145 16.21 -5.23 9.66
N ILE A 146 17.48 -5.42 9.29
CA ILE A 146 17.91 -6.49 8.37
C ILE A 146 17.86 -7.84 9.07
N SER A 147 18.04 -7.87 10.40
CA SER A 147 18.04 -9.06 11.23
C SER A 147 17.22 -8.84 12.50
N ILE A 148 16.43 -9.86 12.88
CA ILE A 148 15.56 -9.87 14.05
C ILE A 148 15.80 -11.10 14.92
N PRO A 149 15.43 -11.09 16.22
CA PRO A 149 15.62 -12.24 17.12
C PRO A 149 14.74 -13.45 16.77
N TYR A 150 13.57 -13.24 16.15
CA TYR A 150 12.64 -14.31 15.81
C TYR A 150 13.19 -15.19 14.69
N LYS A 151 13.30 -16.51 14.92
CA LYS A 151 14.02 -17.43 14.02
C LYS A 151 13.12 -18.25 13.09
N GLU A 152 11.82 -18.23 13.31
CA GLU A 152 10.88 -18.86 12.37
C GLU A 152 10.53 -17.90 11.24
N ARG A 153 9.73 -18.36 10.27
CA ARG A 153 9.27 -17.50 9.18
C ARG A 153 8.31 -16.44 9.71
N LEU A 154 8.58 -15.20 9.36
CA LEU A 154 7.75 -14.05 9.73
C LEU A 154 7.42 -13.22 8.47
N VAL A 155 6.14 -12.99 8.22
CA VAL A 155 5.66 -12.15 7.11
C VAL A 155 4.92 -10.95 7.67
N ILE A 156 5.47 -9.77 7.42
CA ILE A 156 4.94 -8.49 7.90
C ILE A 156 4.48 -7.67 6.69
N ILE A 157 3.37 -6.97 6.83
CA ILE A 157 2.98 -5.92 5.89
C ILE A 157 2.89 -4.58 6.61
N GLY A 158 3.26 -3.55 5.88
CA GLY A 158 3.25 -2.17 6.37
C GLY A 158 3.24 -1.18 5.22
N GLU A 159 3.38 0.08 5.56
CA GLU A 159 3.45 1.15 4.59
C GLU A 159 4.87 1.73 4.57
N GLY A 160 5.49 1.72 3.39
CA GLY A 160 6.70 2.48 3.10
C GLY A 160 6.31 3.92 2.75
N PHE A 161 6.86 4.89 3.47
CA PHE A 161 6.46 6.29 3.34
C PHE A 161 7.65 7.24 3.56
N ILE A 162 7.44 8.52 3.25
CA ILE A 162 8.36 9.61 3.55
C ILE A 162 7.65 10.57 4.48
N HIS A 163 8.30 10.98 5.56
CA HIS A 163 7.74 11.95 6.48
C HIS A 163 7.48 13.28 5.78
N LYS A 164 6.43 13.98 6.20
CA LYS A 164 6.04 15.25 5.58
C LYS A 164 7.17 16.29 5.67
N SER A 165 7.91 16.31 6.78
CA SER A 165 9.08 17.17 6.96
C SER A 165 10.16 16.92 5.90
N ASP A 166 10.43 15.64 5.61
CA ASP A 166 11.46 15.24 4.66
C ASP A 166 11.01 15.50 3.22
N PHE A 167 9.73 15.25 2.94
CA PHE A 167 9.16 15.66 1.66
C PHE A 167 9.26 17.16 1.42
N GLU A 168 8.91 18.00 2.39
CA GLU A 168 9.02 19.46 2.27
C GLU A 168 10.46 19.92 2.02
N ARG A 169 11.45 19.24 2.58
CA ARG A 169 12.87 19.49 2.36
C ARG A 169 13.36 19.05 0.98
N LEU A 170 12.82 17.92 0.47
CA LEU A 170 13.32 17.26 -0.74
C LEU A 170 12.58 17.67 -2.02
N LYS A 171 11.32 18.12 -1.93
CA LYS A 171 10.42 18.33 -3.08
C LYS A 171 10.96 19.29 -4.15
N ASP A 172 11.76 20.29 -3.74
CA ASP A 172 12.29 21.31 -4.66
C ASP A 172 13.58 20.87 -5.36
N THR A 173 14.20 19.80 -4.88
CA THR A 173 15.49 19.28 -5.38
C THR A 173 15.34 18.01 -6.21
N LEU A 174 14.19 17.34 -6.13
CA LEU A 174 13.96 16.06 -6.76
C LEU A 174 12.90 16.14 -7.85
N THR A 175 13.15 15.38 -8.93
CA THR A 175 12.21 15.21 -10.04
C THR A 175 11.89 13.74 -10.24
N GLY A 176 10.68 13.46 -10.71
CA GLY A 176 10.27 12.14 -11.12
C GLY A 176 10.92 11.69 -12.44
N SER A 177 10.63 10.48 -12.87
CA SER A 177 11.10 9.93 -14.14
C SER A 177 10.65 10.74 -15.38
N ASP A 178 9.58 11.51 -15.24
CA ASP A 178 9.06 12.44 -16.26
C ASP A 178 9.73 13.83 -16.24
N GLY A 179 10.72 14.03 -15.37
CA GLY A 179 11.44 15.30 -15.20
C GLY A 179 10.65 16.37 -14.43
N LYS A 180 9.48 16.04 -13.87
CA LYS A 180 8.67 16.99 -13.08
C LYS A 180 8.89 16.82 -11.59
N PRO A 181 8.71 17.90 -10.79
CA PRO A 181 8.74 17.79 -9.33
C PRO A 181 7.66 16.84 -8.80
N TYR A 182 8.00 16.10 -7.75
CA TYR A 182 7.01 15.25 -7.06
C TYR A 182 5.91 16.10 -6.42
N ARG A 183 4.65 15.71 -6.65
CA ARG A 183 3.48 16.49 -6.18
C ARG A 183 3.16 16.26 -4.72
N ASN A 184 3.47 15.08 -4.17
CA ASN A 184 3.20 14.71 -2.79
C ASN A 184 4.21 13.68 -2.27
N ALA A 185 4.22 13.48 -0.95
CA ALA A 185 5.12 12.54 -0.28
C ALA A 185 4.89 11.08 -0.72
N ARG A 186 3.64 10.70 -1.03
CA ARG A 186 3.30 9.36 -1.51
C ARG A 186 3.98 9.03 -2.84
N ASN A 187 3.91 9.94 -3.81
CA ASN A 187 4.53 9.72 -5.12
C ASN A 187 6.05 9.66 -5.01
N LEU A 188 6.64 10.51 -4.14
CA LEU A 188 8.07 10.43 -3.86
C LEU A 188 8.43 9.10 -3.20
N ALA A 189 7.65 8.62 -2.22
CA ALA A 189 7.87 7.32 -1.58
C ALA A 189 7.76 6.17 -2.59
N SER A 190 6.70 6.16 -3.40
CA SER A 190 6.48 5.12 -4.41
C SER A 190 7.62 5.06 -5.43
N GLY A 191 8.02 6.20 -5.99
CA GLY A 191 9.14 6.28 -6.93
C GLY A 191 10.48 5.90 -6.30
N SER A 192 10.68 6.19 -5.01
CA SER A 192 11.90 5.83 -4.27
C SER A 192 11.97 4.33 -3.99
N ILE A 193 10.88 3.75 -3.49
CA ILE A 193 10.79 2.33 -3.12
C ILE A 193 10.96 1.42 -4.34
N ARG A 194 10.53 1.87 -5.51
CA ARG A 194 10.60 1.12 -6.77
C ARG A 194 11.82 1.45 -7.62
N CYS A 195 12.75 2.24 -7.11
CA CYS A 195 13.97 2.59 -7.81
C CYS A 195 14.91 1.38 -7.92
N LEU A 196 15.65 1.28 -9.01
CA LEU A 196 16.65 0.23 -9.20
C LEU A 196 17.92 0.46 -8.36
N ASP A 197 18.19 1.73 -8.01
CA ASP A 197 19.34 2.11 -7.19
C ASP A 197 18.91 2.34 -5.73
N ALA A 198 19.37 1.48 -4.83
CA ALA A 198 19.10 1.56 -3.40
C ALA A 198 19.58 2.85 -2.73
N ASN A 199 20.61 3.51 -3.28
CA ASN A 199 21.06 4.80 -2.76
C ASN A 199 19.97 5.86 -2.85
N THR A 200 19.11 5.79 -3.86
CA THR A 200 17.95 6.67 -4.01
C THR A 200 16.99 6.57 -2.82
N CYS A 201 16.70 5.36 -2.33
CA CYS A 201 15.89 5.17 -1.13
C CYS A 201 16.54 5.80 0.11
N LYS A 202 17.85 5.60 0.25
CA LYS A 202 18.63 6.12 1.38
C LYS A 202 18.63 7.65 1.42
N GLU A 203 18.90 8.29 0.28
CA GLU A 203 18.91 9.74 0.16
C GLU A 203 17.54 10.39 0.38
N ARG A 204 16.47 9.65 0.07
CA ARG A 204 15.09 10.12 0.22
C ARG A 204 14.44 9.73 1.54
N GLU A 205 15.20 9.09 2.44
CA GLU A 205 14.80 8.83 3.82
C GLU A 205 13.46 8.07 3.95
N VAL A 206 13.31 7.03 3.13
CA VAL A 206 12.11 6.17 3.19
C VAL A 206 12.04 5.46 4.54
N SER A 207 10.89 5.57 5.20
CA SER A 207 10.56 4.89 6.45
C SER A 207 9.49 3.83 6.24
N PHE A 208 9.36 2.88 7.16
CA PHE A 208 8.36 1.83 7.14
C PHE A 208 7.65 1.71 8.48
N PHE A 209 6.32 1.63 8.47
CA PHE A 209 5.55 1.28 9.65
C PHE A 209 4.70 0.04 9.38
N ALA A 210 4.85 -0.95 10.26
CA ALA A 210 4.07 -2.17 10.20
C ALA A 210 2.61 -1.92 10.63
N PHE A 211 1.67 -2.52 9.92
CA PHE A 211 0.26 -2.48 10.30
C PHE A 211 -0.37 -3.88 10.40
N ASN A 212 0.28 -4.94 9.92
CA ASN A 212 -0.21 -6.30 10.09
C ASN A 212 0.92 -7.33 10.01
N ILE A 213 0.69 -8.49 10.65
CA ILE A 213 1.49 -9.69 10.54
C ILE A 213 0.62 -10.73 9.83
N LEU A 214 1.10 -11.28 8.72
CA LEU A 214 0.38 -12.26 7.91
C LEU A 214 0.72 -13.69 8.30
N GLU A 215 1.97 -13.93 8.71
CA GLU A 215 2.49 -15.27 9.04
C GLU A 215 3.54 -15.14 10.14
N GLY A 216 3.58 -16.12 11.02
CA GLY A 216 4.54 -16.20 12.11
C GLY A 216 3.96 -15.78 13.45
N MET A 217 4.80 -15.91 14.49
CA MET A 217 4.48 -15.64 15.91
C MET A 217 3.40 -16.57 16.49
N ASP A 218 3.25 -17.76 15.92
CA ASP A 218 2.25 -18.74 16.32
C ASP A 218 2.45 -19.32 17.73
N GLY A 219 3.63 -19.14 18.32
CA GLY A 219 3.97 -19.61 19.65
C GLY A 219 3.81 -18.59 20.79
N PHE A 220 3.28 -17.40 20.51
CA PHE A 220 3.17 -16.32 21.51
C PHE A 220 1.92 -16.42 22.41
N GLY A 221 1.31 -17.62 22.55
CA GLY A 221 0.25 -17.89 23.52
C GLY A 221 -0.94 -16.93 23.42
N ASP A 222 -1.37 -16.37 24.56
CA ASP A 222 -2.51 -15.43 24.64
C ASP A 222 -2.34 -14.15 23.80
N ILE A 223 -1.14 -13.84 23.31
CA ILE A 223 -0.85 -12.69 22.46
C ILE A 223 -1.40 -12.91 21.05
N LYS A 224 -1.48 -14.15 20.56
CA LYS A 224 -1.94 -14.47 19.21
C LYS A 224 -3.35 -13.97 18.93
N ASP A 225 -4.23 -14.00 19.91
CA ASP A 225 -5.62 -13.54 19.79
C ASP A 225 -5.76 -12.03 19.97
N ASN A 226 -4.66 -11.33 20.32
CA ASN A 226 -4.64 -9.90 20.52
C ASN A 226 -3.73 -9.21 19.48
N ARG A 227 -4.34 -8.75 18.37
CA ARG A 227 -3.65 -8.05 17.27
C ARG A 227 -2.83 -6.85 17.73
N SER A 228 -3.29 -6.11 18.73
CA SER A 228 -2.55 -4.97 19.25
C SER A 228 -1.27 -5.40 19.95
N SER A 229 -1.31 -6.46 20.76
CA SER A 229 -0.13 -6.99 21.42
C SER A 229 0.89 -7.56 20.45
N LEU A 230 0.43 -8.23 19.39
CA LEU A 230 1.30 -8.70 18.30
C LEU A 230 2.00 -7.54 17.58
N LEU A 231 1.28 -6.49 17.24
CA LEU A 231 1.89 -5.31 16.62
C LEU A 231 2.84 -4.59 17.57
N LEU A 232 2.48 -4.46 18.85
CA LEU A 232 3.37 -3.86 19.84
C LEU A 232 4.68 -4.63 20.00
N SER A 233 4.66 -5.97 19.92
CA SER A 233 5.90 -6.78 19.97
C SER A 233 6.85 -6.52 18.80
N MET A 234 6.37 -5.94 17.68
CA MET A 234 7.23 -5.53 16.57
C MET A 234 8.16 -4.38 16.96
N ILE A 235 7.79 -3.56 17.94
CA ILE A 235 8.64 -2.48 18.47
C ILE A 235 9.91 -3.07 19.07
N ASP A 236 9.79 -4.20 19.78
CA ASP A 236 10.93 -4.89 20.39
C ASP A 236 11.90 -5.45 19.34
N TYR A 237 11.42 -5.66 18.12
CA TYR A 237 12.24 -6.05 16.97
C TYR A 237 12.79 -4.86 16.18
N GLY A 238 12.45 -3.63 16.57
CA GLY A 238 12.96 -2.41 15.95
C GLY A 238 12.06 -1.80 14.87
N PHE A 239 10.83 -2.32 14.67
CA PHE A 239 9.89 -1.75 13.71
C PHE A 239 9.12 -0.55 14.28
N GLY A 240 8.84 0.43 13.44
CA GLY A 240 7.74 1.36 13.66
C GLY A 240 6.39 0.67 13.39
N ILE A 241 5.36 1.08 14.12
CA ILE A 241 3.98 0.59 13.94
C ILE A 241 3.01 1.75 13.71
N CYS A 242 1.89 1.48 13.01
CA CYS A 242 0.82 2.46 12.77
C CYS A 242 -0.06 2.69 13.99
#